data_208a1f07256964a943b5e39cd0e3eb22
#
_entry.id   208a1f07256964a943b5e39cd0e3eb22
#
_cell.length_a   1.000
_cell.length_b   1.000
_cell.length_c   1.000
_cell.angle_alpha   90.00
_cell.angle_beta   90.00
_cell.angle_gamma   90.00
#
_symmetry.space_group_name_H-M   'P 1'
#
loop_
_entity.id
_entity.type
_entity.pdbx_description
1 polymer ?
#
loop_
_entity_poly.entity_id
_entity_poly.type
_entity_poly.pdbx_seq_one_letter_code
_entity_poly.pdbx_strand_id
1 'polypeptide(L)'
;MGILLLVVLLFITDTILNQNNTTRNTTLYGSNVGGLDKEQLLTEVGFLAEEFSQTLINVETPENKYAWSAAELGIRVDPEATVTEALKVGKGFWLFRPVTWFASLAKGPEAHLRLVISEYTLESVLSKSAAFYEAPTEPSTKISDSKLVVVPGIPGRDIDIDDAISKIIRVLKLEASPAVTIKLKDIQPTISEYSIQEAVDNANKIVNKNLRLQSNNFEADLTPELIASWFTLQISPKHFNLYLDEQKVFSGVQSMMQAGDVPAGEPFLEAQGEYVIVNWDKGSICCQPEVSSLVIKALTTESDEVALIELPSQPAPAPERRIRALKDLGISELVSTFTTRHSCCQGRVQNIQRFADH
;
A
#
# COMPACT_ATOMS: atom_id res chain seq x y z
N MET A 1 -27.92 29.42 -75.10
CA MET A 1 -26.47 29.85 -75.11
C MET A 1 -26.20 30.97 -74.13
N GLY A 2 -27.05 32.01 -73.97
CA GLY A 2 -26.86 33.12 -73.02
C GLY A 2 -26.78 32.74 -71.55
N ILE A 3 -27.58 31.80 -71.03
CA ILE A 3 -27.61 31.35 -69.66
C ILE A 3 -26.30 30.63 -69.27
N LEU A 4 -25.78 29.80 -70.18
CA LEU A 4 -24.52 29.10 -69.98
C LEU A 4 -23.32 30.08 -69.83
N LEU A 5 -23.30 31.12 -70.65
CA LEU A 5 -22.32 32.17 -70.72
C LEU A 5 -22.39 33.02 -69.42
N LEU A 6 -23.58 33.31 -68.93
CA LEU A 6 -23.80 34.01 -67.65
C LEU A 6 -23.28 33.19 -66.45
N VAL A 7 -23.55 31.87 -66.39
CA VAL A 7 -23.09 30.98 -65.32
C VAL A 7 -21.56 30.88 -65.31
N VAL A 8 -20.96 30.78 -66.52
CA VAL A 8 -19.47 30.75 -66.61
C VAL A 8 -18.85 32.08 -66.13
N LEU A 9 -19.45 33.21 -66.50
CA LEU A 9 -19.03 34.53 -66.04
C LEU A 9 -19.13 34.68 -64.53
N LEU A 10 -20.27 34.26 -63.94
CA LEU A 10 -20.47 34.26 -62.49
C LEU A 10 -19.47 33.38 -61.79
N PHE A 11 -19.19 32.18 -62.31
CA PHE A 11 -18.16 31.28 -61.78
C PHE A 11 -16.76 31.90 -61.78
N ILE A 12 -16.35 32.51 -62.91
CA ILE A 12 -15.01 33.14 -63.03
C ILE A 12 -14.91 34.33 -62.08
N THR A 13 -15.94 35.20 -62.06
CA THR A 13 -15.96 36.38 -61.19
C THR A 13 -15.89 35.97 -59.72
N ASP A 14 -16.71 35.00 -59.34
CA ASP A 14 -16.73 34.50 -57.99
C ASP A 14 -15.38 33.84 -57.59
N THR A 15 -14.77 33.06 -58.48
CA THR A 15 -13.48 32.42 -58.26
C THR A 15 -12.35 33.42 -58.06
N ILE A 16 -12.38 34.54 -58.82
CA ILE A 16 -11.38 35.60 -58.71
C ILE A 16 -11.57 36.39 -57.40
N LEU A 17 -12.81 36.79 -57.09
CA LEU A 17 -13.11 37.57 -55.90
C LEU A 17 -12.87 36.80 -54.61
N ASN A 18 -13.13 35.49 -54.59
CA ASN A 18 -13.00 34.66 -53.44
C ASN A 18 -11.73 33.78 -53.45
N GLN A 19 -10.71 34.14 -54.25
CA GLN A 19 -9.48 33.35 -54.37
C GLN A 19 -8.77 33.14 -53.05
N ASN A 20 -8.76 34.14 -52.17
CA ASN A 20 -8.12 34.12 -50.86
C ASN A 20 -9.07 33.84 -49.70
N ASN A 21 -10.38 33.70 -49.98
CA ASN A 21 -11.40 33.44 -48.97
C ASN A 21 -11.73 31.96 -48.91
N THR A 22 -12.40 31.52 -47.84
CA THR A 22 -12.96 30.17 -47.74
C THR A 22 -14.06 29.96 -48.80
N THR A 23 -14.25 28.73 -49.24
CA THR A 23 -15.35 28.35 -50.15
C THR A 23 -16.68 28.67 -49.50
N ARG A 24 -17.68 29.06 -50.30
CA ARG A 24 -19.05 29.37 -49.83
C ARG A 24 -19.61 28.20 -49.02
N ASN A 25 -20.38 28.56 -47.97
CA ASN A 25 -21.01 27.61 -47.07
C ASN A 25 -20.08 26.57 -46.48
N THR A 26 -18.76 26.83 -46.45
CA THR A 26 -17.81 25.99 -45.71
C THR A 26 -18.21 25.97 -44.23
N THR A 27 -18.33 24.78 -43.66
CA THR A 27 -18.57 24.61 -42.23
C THR A 27 -17.31 24.16 -41.55
N LEU A 28 -17.07 24.65 -40.33
CA LEU A 28 -15.96 24.28 -39.44
C LEU A 28 -16.53 24.10 -38.06
N TYR A 29 -16.45 22.91 -37.51
CA TYR A 29 -16.98 22.57 -36.19
C TYR A 29 -18.42 23.06 -35.96
N GLY A 30 -19.27 22.86 -36.99
CA GLY A 30 -20.68 23.28 -36.97
C GLY A 30 -20.94 24.75 -37.30
N SER A 31 -19.96 25.62 -37.28
CA SER A 31 -20.07 27.03 -37.64
C SER A 31 -19.86 27.27 -39.14
N ASN A 32 -20.63 28.21 -39.72
CA ASN A 32 -20.46 28.58 -41.13
C ASN A 32 -19.34 29.62 -41.26
N VAL A 33 -18.24 29.22 -41.89
CA VAL A 33 -17.05 30.06 -42.12
C VAL A 33 -16.87 30.37 -43.64
N GLY A 34 -17.92 30.19 -44.44
CA GLY A 34 -17.85 30.43 -45.89
C GLY A 34 -17.71 31.91 -46.24
N GLY A 35 -16.80 32.19 -47.18
CA GLY A 35 -16.53 33.56 -47.69
C GLY A 35 -15.61 34.40 -46.80
N LEU A 36 -15.14 33.91 -45.67
CA LEU A 36 -14.21 34.62 -44.78
C LEU A 36 -12.81 34.69 -45.37
N ASP A 37 -12.18 35.85 -45.26
CA ASP A 37 -10.74 36.00 -45.53
C ASP A 37 -9.89 35.40 -44.38
N LYS A 38 -8.56 35.42 -44.55
CA LYS A 38 -7.64 34.81 -43.59
C LYS A 38 -7.73 35.42 -42.21
N GLU A 39 -7.90 36.74 -42.08
CA GLU A 39 -7.92 37.45 -40.78
C GLU A 39 -9.24 37.20 -40.03
N GLN A 40 -10.34 37.30 -40.76
CA GLN A 40 -11.67 36.99 -40.25
C GLN A 40 -11.76 35.51 -39.82
N LEU A 41 -11.23 34.61 -40.66
CA LEU A 41 -11.20 33.18 -40.33
C LEU A 41 -10.34 32.87 -39.10
N LEU A 42 -9.20 33.55 -38.97
CA LEU A 42 -8.34 33.39 -37.77
C LEU A 42 -9.05 33.81 -36.47
N THR A 43 -9.81 34.89 -36.54
CA THR A 43 -10.63 35.36 -35.44
C THR A 43 -11.70 34.33 -35.06
N GLU A 44 -12.44 33.81 -36.07
CA GLU A 44 -13.48 32.82 -35.85
C GLU A 44 -12.90 31.50 -35.33
N VAL A 45 -11.79 31.04 -35.90
CA VAL A 45 -11.07 29.85 -35.36
C VAL A 45 -10.62 30.06 -33.95
N GLY A 46 -10.27 31.28 -33.54
CA GLY A 46 -9.93 31.61 -32.13
C GLY A 46 -11.12 31.37 -31.19
N PHE A 47 -12.32 31.79 -31.57
CA PHE A 47 -13.53 31.52 -30.78
C PHE A 47 -13.84 30.02 -30.71
N LEU A 48 -13.79 29.33 -31.86
CA LEU A 48 -14.01 27.87 -31.93
C LEU A 48 -12.95 27.10 -31.11
N ALA A 49 -11.70 27.57 -31.05
CA ALA A 49 -10.65 26.96 -30.27
C ALA A 49 -10.93 27.10 -28.76
N GLU A 50 -11.45 28.24 -28.33
CA GLU A 50 -11.84 28.44 -26.92
C GLU A 50 -13.04 27.54 -26.58
N GLU A 51 -14.09 27.49 -27.43
CA GLU A 51 -15.23 26.59 -27.25
C GLU A 51 -14.79 25.13 -27.18
N PHE A 52 -13.89 24.70 -28.09
CA PHE A 52 -13.37 23.34 -28.13
C PHE A 52 -12.57 23.04 -26.86
N SER A 53 -11.82 24.01 -26.32
CA SER A 53 -11.00 23.83 -25.10
C SER A 53 -11.82 23.36 -23.90
N GLN A 54 -13.10 23.76 -23.85
CA GLN A 54 -14.05 23.44 -22.78
C GLN A 54 -14.91 22.20 -23.08
N THR A 55 -14.79 21.63 -24.29
CA THR A 55 -15.53 20.41 -24.66
C THR A 55 -15.12 19.26 -23.74
N LEU A 56 -16.11 18.61 -23.13
CA LEU A 56 -15.88 17.47 -22.24
C LEU A 56 -15.63 16.20 -23.05
N ILE A 57 -14.52 15.56 -22.76
CA ILE A 57 -14.14 14.25 -23.28
C ILE A 57 -14.45 13.23 -22.20
N ASN A 58 -15.43 12.36 -22.47
CA ASN A 58 -15.84 11.32 -21.55
C ASN A 58 -14.92 10.11 -21.71
N VAL A 59 -14.24 9.74 -20.63
CA VAL A 59 -13.42 8.54 -20.55
C VAL A 59 -14.14 7.54 -19.67
N GLU A 60 -14.48 6.40 -20.25
CA GLU A 60 -15.25 5.36 -19.59
C GLU A 60 -14.37 4.14 -19.31
N THR A 61 -14.45 3.63 -18.09
CA THR A 61 -13.99 2.29 -17.70
C THR A 61 -15.20 1.38 -17.57
N PRO A 62 -15.03 0.06 -17.42
CA PRO A 62 -16.15 -0.84 -17.15
C PRO A 62 -16.98 -0.47 -15.92
N GLU A 63 -16.38 0.23 -14.95
CA GLU A 63 -16.97 0.51 -13.64
C GLU A 63 -17.37 1.98 -13.48
N ASN A 64 -16.69 2.92 -14.15
CA ASN A 64 -16.84 4.35 -13.91
C ASN A 64 -16.76 5.19 -15.19
N LYS A 65 -17.29 6.41 -15.11
CA LYS A 65 -17.24 7.43 -16.16
C LYS A 65 -16.59 8.68 -15.61
N TYR A 66 -15.64 9.20 -16.36
CA TYR A 66 -14.92 10.43 -16.04
C TYR A 66 -15.03 11.40 -17.19
N ALA A 67 -15.02 12.70 -16.90
CA ALA A 67 -15.07 13.74 -17.90
C ALA A 67 -13.98 14.77 -17.61
N TRP A 68 -13.16 15.06 -18.61
CA TRP A 68 -12.19 16.15 -18.59
C TRP A 68 -12.41 17.07 -19.77
N SER A 69 -12.13 18.35 -19.61
CA SER A 69 -12.09 19.26 -20.73
C SER A 69 -10.92 18.93 -21.66
N ALA A 70 -11.05 19.27 -22.93
CA ALA A 70 -9.95 19.11 -23.89
C ALA A 70 -8.68 19.83 -23.42
N ALA A 71 -8.84 21.02 -22.82
CA ALA A 71 -7.72 21.79 -22.27
C ALA A 71 -7.00 21.06 -21.13
N GLU A 72 -7.72 20.43 -20.20
CA GLU A 72 -7.14 19.64 -19.11
C GLU A 72 -6.33 18.47 -19.64
N LEU A 73 -6.80 17.81 -20.70
CA LEU A 73 -6.09 16.72 -21.36
C LEU A 73 -4.93 17.18 -22.25
N GLY A 74 -4.65 18.50 -22.30
CA GLY A 74 -3.58 19.05 -23.12
C GLY A 74 -3.85 19.02 -24.63
N ILE A 75 -5.14 18.99 -25.02
CA ILE A 75 -5.60 18.98 -26.39
C ILE A 75 -6.01 20.39 -26.78
N ARG A 76 -5.38 20.92 -27.82
CA ARG A 76 -5.59 22.31 -28.29
C ARG A 76 -5.81 22.33 -29.79
N VAL A 77 -6.55 23.33 -30.26
CA VAL A 77 -6.65 23.64 -31.69
C VAL A 77 -5.41 24.39 -32.10
N ASP A 78 -4.82 24.04 -33.26
CA ASP A 78 -3.83 24.87 -33.98
C ASP A 78 -4.57 25.84 -34.89
N PRO A 79 -4.64 27.15 -34.55
CA PRO A 79 -5.42 28.09 -35.35
C PRO A 79 -4.84 28.28 -36.74
N GLU A 80 -3.51 28.35 -36.89
CA GLU A 80 -2.88 28.59 -38.19
C GLU A 80 -3.01 27.38 -39.12
N ALA A 81 -2.80 26.19 -38.62
CA ALA A 81 -2.98 24.97 -39.38
C ALA A 81 -4.47 24.79 -39.80
N THR A 82 -5.42 25.09 -38.89
CA THR A 82 -6.87 25.04 -39.16
C THR A 82 -7.27 26.03 -40.23
N VAL A 83 -6.82 27.27 -40.13
CA VAL A 83 -7.06 28.32 -41.16
C VAL A 83 -6.50 27.88 -42.50
N THR A 84 -5.26 27.38 -42.52
CA THR A 84 -4.62 26.91 -43.74
C THR A 84 -5.40 25.78 -44.41
N GLU A 85 -5.94 24.87 -43.64
CA GLU A 85 -6.81 23.79 -44.15
C GLU A 85 -8.13 24.32 -44.66
N ALA A 86 -8.84 25.12 -43.87
CA ALA A 86 -10.14 25.65 -44.24
C ALA A 86 -10.10 26.50 -45.55
N LEU A 87 -9.01 27.24 -45.74
CA LEU A 87 -8.79 28.00 -47.00
C LEU A 87 -8.53 27.09 -48.20
N LYS A 88 -8.07 25.86 -48.04
CA LYS A 88 -7.83 24.89 -49.13
C LYS A 88 -9.04 24.02 -49.46
N VAL A 89 -9.93 23.83 -48.49
CA VAL A 89 -11.10 22.98 -48.62
C VAL A 89 -12.02 23.53 -49.74
N GLY A 90 -12.48 22.65 -50.64
CA GLY A 90 -13.29 23.02 -51.80
C GLY A 90 -12.52 23.59 -53.00
N LYS A 91 -11.22 23.87 -52.83
CA LYS A 91 -10.35 24.40 -53.90
C LYS A 91 -9.47 23.33 -54.56
N GLY A 92 -9.98 22.13 -54.73
CA GLY A 92 -9.27 21.00 -55.30
C GLY A 92 -8.78 21.21 -56.73
N PHE A 93 -8.49 20.11 -57.43
CA PHE A 93 -7.96 20.13 -58.79
C PHE A 93 -8.84 20.96 -59.71
N TRP A 94 -8.26 21.83 -60.53
CA TRP A 94 -8.93 22.87 -61.30
C TRP A 94 -10.08 22.38 -62.20
N LEU A 95 -10.00 21.15 -62.70
CA LEU A 95 -11.05 20.56 -63.55
C LEU A 95 -12.37 20.31 -62.79
N PHE A 96 -12.29 20.06 -61.48
CA PHE A 96 -13.48 19.80 -60.66
C PHE A 96 -14.01 21.05 -59.96
N ARG A 97 -13.32 22.19 -60.04
CA ARG A 97 -13.76 23.45 -59.40
C ARG A 97 -15.15 23.92 -59.80
N PRO A 98 -15.58 23.83 -61.07
CA PRO A 98 -16.97 24.20 -61.42
C PRO A 98 -17.99 23.32 -60.73
N VAL A 99 -17.71 22.02 -60.58
CA VAL A 99 -18.63 21.07 -59.94
C VAL A 99 -18.71 21.36 -58.42
N THR A 100 -17.58 21.57 -57.77
CA THR A 100 -17.52 21.93 -56.35
C THR A 100 -18.15 23.29 -56.07
N TRP A 101 -18.01 24.26 -56.97
CA TRP A 101 -18.64 25.55 -56.89
C TRP A 101 -20.17 25.45 -56.96
N PHE A 102 -20.70 24.66 -57.89
CA PHE A 102 -22.15 24.40 -58.00
C PHE A 102 -22.65 23.65 -56.73
N ALA A 103 -21.93 22.65 -56.25
CA ALA A 103 -22.28 21.92 -55.05
C ALA A 103 -22.29 22.83 -53.83
N SER A 104 -21.34 23.79 -53.75
CA SER A 104 -21.25 24.72 -52.62
C SER A 104 -22.40 25.71 -52.50
N LEU A 105 -23.22 25.87 -53.56
CA LEU A 105 -24.44 26.66 -53.48
C LEU A 105 -25.53 26.00 -52.64
N ALA A 106 -25.54 24.65 -52.59
CA ALA A 106 -26.52 23.87 -51.82
C ALA A 106 -25.95 23.40 -50.48
N LYS A 107 -24.72 22.84 -50.50
CA LYS A 107 -24.00 22.39 -49.33
C LYS A 107 -22.50 22.65 -49.50
N GLY A 108 -21.95 23.46 -48.61
CA GLY A 108 -20.51 23.73 -48.62
C GLY A 108 -19.70 22.53 -48.16
N PRO A 109 -18.38 22.55 -48.42
CA PRO A 109 -17.48 21.55 -47.91
C PRO A 109 -17.31 21.72 -46.40
N GLU A 110 -16.91 20.64 -45.72
CA GLU A 110 -16.62 20.63 -44.30
C GLU A 110 -15.12 20.70 -44.10
N ALA A 111 -14.69 21.64 -43.28
CA ALA A 111 -13.31 21.76 -42.79
C ALA A 111 -13.22 21.23 -41.38
N HIS A 112 -12.06 20.72 -41.02
CA HIS A 112 -11.82 20.10 -39.72
C HIS A 112 -10.85 20.91 -38.89
N LEU A 113 -11.03 20.91 -37.55
CA LEU A 113 -10.08 21.49 -36.62
C LEU A 113 -8.77 20.70 -36.64
N ARG A 114 -7.66 21.41 -36.73
CA ARG A 114 -6.32 20.79 -36.57
C ARG A 114 -5.94 20.81 -35.12
N LEU A 115 -5.85 19.61 -34.51
CA LEU A 115 -5.58 19.43 -33.11
C LEU A 115 -4.10 19.16 -32.88
N VAL A 116 -3.55 19.82 -31.87
CA VAL A 116 -2.24 19.52 -31.28
C VAL A 116 -2.48 18.87 -29.92
N ILE A 117 -1.90 17.72 -29.70
CA ILE A 117 -2.05 16.93 -28.50
C ILE A 117 -0.71 16.88 -27.80
N SER A 118 -0.67 17.35 -26.56
CA SER A 118 0.49 17.18 -25.68
C SER A 118 0.42 15.81 -25.03
N GLU A 119 1.11 14.82 -25.60
CA GLU A 119 1.16 13.46 -25.05
C GLU A 119 1.64 13.47 -23.58
N TYR A 120 2.63 14.30 -23.26
CA TYR A 120 3.11 14.47 -21.90
C TYR A 120 2.04 14.94 -20.91
N THR A 121 1.21 15.93 -21.32
CA THR A 121 0.11 16.43 -20.46
C THR A 121 -0.98 15.36 -20.31
N LEU A 122 -1.33 14.71 -21.40
CA LEU A 122 -2.34 13.65 -21.43
C LEU A 122 -1.92 12.48 -20.52
N GLU A 123 -0.69 12.00 -20.66
CA GLU A 123 -0.10 10.98 -19.79
C GLU A 123 -0.10 11.42 -18.33
N SER A 124 0.34 12.66 -18.06
CA SER A 124 0.39 13.19 -16.68
C SER A 124 -0.99 13.29 -16.03
N VAL A 125 -2.03 13.62 -16.77
CA VAL A 125 -3.41 13.70 -16.26
C VAL A 125 -3.95 12.30 -15.98
N LEU A 126 -3.79 11.40 -16.93
CA LEU A 126 -4.29 10.02 -16.80
C LEU A 126 -3.57 9.25 -15.68
N SER A 127 -2.25 9.34 -15.59
CA SER A 127 -1.45 8.64 -14.58
C SER A 127 -1.62 9.19 -13.16
N LYS A 128 -1.88 10.50 -13.01
CA LYS A 128 -2.16 11.12 -11.70
C LYS A 128 -3.58 10.95 -11.22
N SER A 129 -4.47 10.49 -12.10
CA SER A 129 -5.85 10.27 -11.71
C SER A 129 -5.95 9.03 -10.81
N ALA A 130 -6.13 9.25 -9.50
CA ALA A 130 -6.41 8.18 -8.54
C ALA A 130 -7.63 7.32 -8.91
N ALA A 131 -8.41 7.77 -9.88
CA ALA A 131 -9.60 7.12 -10.37
C ALA A 131 -9.33 5.79 -11.11
N PHE A 132 -8.12 5.60 -11.62
CA PHE A 132 -7.76 4.41 -12.42
C PHE A 132 -6.77 3.49 -11.71
N TYR A 133 -6.22 3.92 -10.57
CA TYR A 133 -5.21 3.18 -9.84
C TYR A 133 -5.80 2.52 -8.60
N GLU A 134 -5.70 1.21 -8.55
CA GLU A 134 -5.96 0.38 -7.39
C GLU A 134 -4.67 -0.37 -7.05
N ALA A 135 -4.11 -0.10 -5.87
CA ALA A 135 -2.87 -0.74 -5.46
C ALA A 135 -3.07 -2.25 -5.29
N PRO A 136 -2.13 -3.09 -5.74
CA PRO A 136 -2.17 -4.51 -5.43
C PRO A 136 -2.03 -4.73 -3.92
N THR A 137 -2.72 -5.73 -3.41
CA THR A 137 -2.52 -6.20 -2.04
C THR A 137 -1.47 -7.30 -2.05
N GLU A 138 -0.39 -7.09 -1.32
CA GLU A 138 0.68 -8.08 -1.21
C GLU A 138 0.18 -9.36 -0.50
N PRO A 139 0.72 -10.55 -0.84
CA PRO A 139 0.40 -11.77 -0.13
C PRO A 139 0.79 -11.65 1.35
N SER A 140 0.08 -12.35 2.20
CA SER A 140 0.33 -12.34 3.64
C SER A 140 0.30 -13.75 4.23
N THR A 141 0.52 -13.89 5.53
CA THR A 141 0.41 -15.17 6.23
C THR A 141 -0.63 -15.10 7.33
N LYS A 142 -1.32 -16.20 7.55
CA LYS A 142 -2.21 -16.39 8.70
C LYS A 142 -1.96 -17.74 9.35
N ILE A 143 -2.39 -17.91 10.59
CA ILE A 143 -2.38 -19.19 11.29
C ILE A 143 -3.70 -19.89 11.03
N SER A 144 -3.65 -21.15 10.59
CA SER A 144 -4.79 -22.04 10.45
C SER A 144 -4.35 -23.46 10.84
N ASP A 145 -5.13 -24.12 11.68
CA ASP A 145 -4.83 -25.47 12.19
C ASP A 145 -3.39 -25.62 12.74
N SER A 146 -2.98 -24.64 13.56
CA SER A 146 -1.66 -24.56 14.20
C SER A 146 -0.49 -24.50 13.19
N LYS A 147 -0.73 -24.08 11.94
CA LYS A 147 0.27 -23.90 10.89
C LYS A 147 0.17 -22.53 10.27
N LEU A 148 1.28 -22.07 9.72
CA LEU A 148 1.29 -20.90 8.86
C LEU A 148 0.74 -21.29 7.49
N VAL A 149 -0.17 -20.49 6.95
CA VAL A 149 -0.69 -20.63 5.59
C VAL A 149 -0.59 -19.28 4.87
N VAL A 150 -0.32 -19.34 3.57
CA VAL A 150 -0.27 -18.15 2.72
C VAL A 150 -1.70 -17.66 2.46
N VAL A 151 -1.89 -16.35 2.57
CA VAL A 151 -3.05 -15.65 2.05
C VAL A 151 -2.63 -15.04 0.72
N PRO A 152 -3.24 -15.44 -0.41
CA PRO A 152 -2.91 -14.91 -1.72
C PRO A 152 -3.00 -13.40 -1.78
N GLY A 153 -2.10 -12.79 -2.55
CA GLY A 153 -2.21 -11.37 -2.88
C GLY A 153 -3.36 -11.13 -3.85
N ILE A 154 -3.84 -9.90 -3.87
CA ILE A 154 -4.89 -9.48 -4.80
C ILE A 154 -4.25 -8.54 -5.83
N PRO A 155 -4.37 -8.83 -7.14
CA PRO A 155 -3.92 -7.92 -8.17
C PRO A 155 -4.60 -6.56 -8.04
N GLY A 156 -3.82 -5.50 -8.18
CA GLY A 156 -4.31 -4.16 -8.35
C GLY A 156 -4.66 -3.88 -9.81
N ARG A 157 -5.08 -2.65 -10.11
CA ARG A 157 -5.41 -2.21 -11.47
C ARG A 157 -4.79 -0.87 -11.77
N ASP A 158 -4.42 -0.66 -13.00
CA ASP A 158 -3.93 0.61 -13.51
C ASP A 158 -4.40 0.84 -14.94
N ILE A 159 -4.37 2.08 -15.38
CA ILE A 159 -4.69 2.42 -16.77
C ILE A 159 -3.60 1.87 -17.70
N ASP A 160 -4.02 1.33 -18.84
CA ASP A 160 -3.15 1.15 -19.99
C ASP A 160 -3.02 2.48 -20.72
N ILE A 161 -1.98 3.26 -20.35
CA ILE A 161 -1.78 4.63 -20.83
C ILE A 161 -1.64 4.67 -22.34
N ASP A 162 -0.89 3.76 -22.95
CA ASP A 162 -0.65 3.71 -24.38
C ASP A 162 -1.95 3.43 -25.16
N ASP A 163 -2.75 2.48 -24.69
CA ASP A 163 -4.08 2.18 -25.25
C ASP A 163 -5.03 3.38 -25.10
N ALA A 164 -5.04 4.02 -23.92
CA ALA A 164 -5.88 5.18 -23.64
C ALA A 164 -5.53 6.37 -24.53
N ILE A 165 -4.26 6.74 -24.64
CA ILE A 165 -3.77 7.82 -25.51
C ILE A 165 -4.16 7.54 -26.97
N SER A 166 -3.88 6.32 -27.46
CA SER A 166 -4.20 5.92 -28.83
C SER A 166 -5.68 6.02 -29.14
N LYS A 167 -6.54 5.65 -28.21
CA LYS A 167 -8.01 5.72 -28.36
C LYS A 167 -8.52 7.15 -28.31
N ILE A 168 -8.04 7.96 -27.38
CA ILE A 168 -8.42 9.38 -27.29
C ILE A 168 -8.06 10.09 -28.60
N ILE A 169 -6.82 9.92 -29.10
CA ILE A 169 -6.38 10.51 -30.36
C ILE A 169 -7.26 10.05 -31.54
N ARG A 170 -7.62 8.76 -31.58
CA ARG A 170 -8.46 8.21 -32.66
C ARG A 170 -9.85 8.82 -32.63
N VAL A 171 -10.50 8.90 -31.47
CA VAL A 171 -11.87 9.44 -31.36
C VAL A 171 -11.92 10.92 -31.78
N LEU A 172 -10.94 11.70 -31.34
CA LEU A 172 -10.82 13.10 -31.69
C LEU A 172 -10.57 13.33 -33.19
N LYS A 173 -9.78 12.47 -33.85
CA LYS A 173 -9.54 12.55 -35.31
C LYS A 173 -10.75 12.16 -36.14
N LEU A 174 -11.65 11.33 -35.61
CA LEU A 174 -12.83 10.88 -36.31
C LEU A 174 -14.05 11.79 -36.09
N GLU A 175 -13.89 12.85 -35.29
CA GLU A 175 -15.00 13.74 -34.87
C GLU A 175 -16.23 12.97 -34.32
N ALA A 176 -15.98 11.75 -33.85
CA ALA A 176 -17.00 10.93 -33.22
C ALA A 176 -17.32 11.47 -31.81
N SER A 177 -18.46 11.03 -31.28
CA SER A 177 -18.83 11.36 -29.88
C SER A 177 -17.63 11.26 -28.94
N PRO A 178 -17.39 12.26 -28.10
CA PRO A 178 -16.19 12.35 -27.27
C PRO A 178 -16.17 11.33 -26.09
N ALA A 179 -16.71 10.14 -26.31
CA ALA A 179 -16.67 9.04 -25.32
C ALA A 179 -15.62 8.01 -25.71
N VAL A 180 -14.68 7.77 -24.82
CA VAL A 180 -13.56 6.83 -25.02
C VAL A 180 -13.61 5.74 -23.97
N THR A 181 -13.80 4.49 -24.39
CA THR A 181 -13.71 3.34 -23.47
C THR A 181 -12.26 2.87 -23.38
N ILE A 182 -11.67 2.98 -22.19
CA ILE A 182 -10.31 2.54 -21.90
C ILE A 182 -10.32 1.20 -21.15
N LYS A 183 -9.23 0.46 -21.27
CA LYS A 183 -9.00 -0.78 -20.52
C LYS A 183 -8.09 -0.51 -19.34
N LEU A 184 -8.39 -1.18 -18.23
CA LEU A 184 -7.46 -1.28 -17.11
C LEU A 184 -6.62 -2.54 -17.29
N LYS A 185 -5.36 -2.48 -16.87
CA LYS A 185 -4.44 -3.63 -16.80
C LYS A 185 -4.24 -4.02 -15.35
N ASP A 186 -4.13 -5.32 -15.11
CA ASP A 186 -3.83 -5.83 -13.79
C ASP A 186 -2.37 -5.55 -13.40
N ILE A 187 -2.17 -5.04 -12.19
CA ILE A 187 -0.86 -4.91 -11.55
C ILE A 187 -0.71 -6.07 -10.58
N GLN A 188 0.26 -6.92 -10.83
CA GLN A 188 0.53 -8.03 -9.92
C GLN A 188 1.20 -7.52 -8.64
N PRO A 189 0.96 -8.17 -7.49
CA PRO A 189 1.74 -7.96 -6.28
C PRO A 189 3.25 -8.03 -6.56
N THR A 190 4.02 -7.27 -5.80
CA THR A 190 5.48 -7.19 -6.00
C THR A 190 6.17 -8.50 -5.61
N ILE A 191 5.62 -9.18 -4.61
CA ILE A 191 6.12 -10.45 -4.11
C ILE A 191 5.28 -11.60 -4.67
N SER A 192 5.94 -12.62 -5.21
CA SER A 192 5.22 -13.79 -5.71
C SER A 192 4.71 -14.66 -4.57
N GLU A 193 3.50 -15.17 -4.69
CA GLU A 193 2.90 -16.12 -3.76
C GLU A 193 3.77 -17.37 -3.60
N TYR A 194 4.36 -17.85 -4.68
CA TYR A 194 5.26 -19.01 -4.68
C TYR A 194 6.47 -18.82 -3.74
N SER A 195 7.08 -17.64 -3.76
CA SER A 195 8.24 -17.35 -2.91
C SER A 195 7.87 -17.33 -1.42
N ILE A 196 6.69 -16.80 -1.08
CA ILE A 196 6.19 -16.82 0.30
C ILE A 196 5.80 -18.23 0.71
N GLN A 197 5.22 -19.03 -0.19
CA GLN A 197 4.87 -20.43 0.10
C GLN A 197 6.10 -21.25 0.48
N GLU A 198 7.21 -21.10 -0.25
CA GLU A 198 8.46 -21.77 0.08
C GLU A 198 8.99 -21.38 1.48
N ALA A 199 8.91 -20.09 1.83
CA ALA A 199 9.29 -19.61 3.17
C ALA A 199 8.36 -20.15 4.27
N VAL A 200 7.06 -20.22 3.99
CA VAL A 200 6.04 -20.76 4.90
C VAL A 200 6.25 -22.27 5.10
N ASP A 201 6.58 -23.01 4.05
CA ASP A 201 6.88 -24.45 4.15
C ASP A 201 8.11 -24.71 5.04
N ASN A 202 9.14 -23.86 4.94
CA ASN A 202 10.31 -23.93 5.81
C ASN A 202 9.99 -23.52 7.25
N ALA A 203 9.18 -22.47 7.44
CA ALA A 203 8.71 -22.07 8.76
C ALA A 203 7.86 -23.15 9.43
N ASN A 204 7.01 -23.85 8.68
CA ASN A 204 6.21 -24.94 9.20
C ASN A 204 7.03 -26.17 9.64
N LYS A 205 8.23 -26.37 9.10
CA LYS A 205 9.17 -27.36 9.66
C LYS A 205 9.61 -26.98 11.07
N ILE A 206 9.82 -25.68 11.30
CA ILE A 206 10.16 -25.14 12.63
C ILE A 206 8.96 -25.23 13.58
N VAL A 207 7.77 -24.88 13.12
CA VAL A 207 6.51 -24.93 13.88
C VAL A 207 6.23 -26.33 14.42
N ASN A 208 6.58 -27.37 13.67
CA ASN A 208 6.34 -28.78 14.07
C ASN A 208 7.44 -29.37 14.97
N LYS A 209 8.43 -28.60 15.39
CA LYS A 209 9.46 -29.09 16.30
C LYS A 209 8.93 -29.31 17.70
N ASN A 210 9.40 -30.39 18.31
CA ASN A 210 9.11 -30.69 19.71
C ASN A 210 10.21 -30.09 20.59
N LEU A 211 9.87 -29.05 21.34
CA LEU A 211 10.78 -28.39 22.27
C LEU A 211 10.13 -28.27 23.64
N ARG A 212 10.85 -28.71 24.68
CA ARG A 212 10.44 -28.57 26.07
C ARG A 212 11.32 -27.54 26.76
N LEU A 213 10.67 -26.63 27.45
CA LEU A 213 11.33 -25.57 28.22
C LEU A 213 11.23 -25.89 29.71
N GLN A 214 12.30 -25.62 30.44
CA GLN A 214 12.36 -25.77 31.88
C GLN A 214 12.85 -24.47 32.52
N SER A 215 12.17 -24.01 33.58
CA SER A 215 12.62 -22.91 34.42
C SER A 215 12.22 -23.21 35.85
N ASN A 216 13.18 -23.12 36.78
CA ASN A 216 13.03 -23.57 38.15
C ASN A 216 12.61 -25.08 38.18
N ASN A 217 11.47 -25.39 38.79
CA ASN A 217 10.92 -26.75 38.83
C ASN A 217 9.71 -26.93 37.91
N PHE A 218 9.55 -26.04 36.95
CA PHE A 218 8.41 -26.05 36.01
C PHE A 218 8.89 -26.35 34.59
N GLU A 219 8.19 -27.29 33.96
CA GLU A 219 8.44 -27.67 32.57
C GLU A 219 7.18 -27.44 31.75
N ALA A 220 7.35 -27.02 30.50
CA ALA A 220 6.28 -26.84 29.53
C ALA A 220 6.73 -27.19 28.12
N ASP A 221 5.87 -27.85 27.35
CA ASP A 221 6.06 -28.14 25.94
C ASP A 221 5.61 -26.98 25.08
N LEU A 222 6.41 -26.59 24.09
CA LEU A 222 5.99 -25.62 23.09
C LEU A 222 4.96 -26.26 22.16
N THR A 223 3.82 -25.58 22.02
CA THR A 223 2.80 -26.02 21.06
C THR A 223 3.07 -25.44 19.68
N PRO A 224 2.73 -26.16 18.59
CA PRO A 224 2.88 -25.66 17.23
C PRO A 224 2.17 -24.30 17.01
N GLU A 225 1.01 -24.11 17.60
CA GLU A 225 0.25 -22.87 17.51
C GLU A 225 0.99 -21.70 18.14
N LEU A 226 1.62 -21.91 19.30
CA LEU A 226 2.43 -20.89 19.96
C LEU A 226 3.65 -20.53 19.11
N ILE A 227 4.38 -21.52 18.59
CA ILE A 227 5.54 -21.28 17.72
C ILE A 227 5.12 -20.54 16.46
N ALA A 228 4.00 -20.93 15.83
CA ALA A 228 3.47 -20.26 14.65
C ALA A 228 3.13 -18.78 14.92
N SER A 229 2.65 -18.46 16.13
CA SER A 229 2.30 -17.09 16.53
C SER A 229 3.51 -16.14 16.62
N TRP A 230 4.70 -16.69 16.77
CA TRP A 230 5.94 -15.93 16.87
C TRP A 230 6.51 -15.50 15.53
N PHE A 231 6.03 -16.09 14.43
CA PHE A 231 6.46 -15.67 13.11
C PHE A 231 5.89 -14.31 12.73
N THR A 232 6.71 -13.53 12.06
CA THR A 232 6.35 -12.23 11.48
C THR A 232 6.81 -12.19 10.04
N LEU A 233 5.87 -11.84 9.14
CA LEU A 233 6.17 -11.57 7.73
C LEU A 233 6.33 -10.06 7.57
N GLN A 234 7.52 -9.64 7.19
CA GLN A 234 7.83 -8.27 6.83
C GLN A 234 8.02 -8.17 5.32
N ILE A 235 7.24 -7.30 4.68
CA ILE A 235 7.32 -7.05 3.24
C ILE A 235 7.91 -5.66 3.01
N SER A 236 8.86 -5.59 2.08
CA SER A 236 9.48 -4.37 1.58
C SER A 236 9.45 -4.40 0.06
N PRO A 237 9.60 -3.27 -0.65
CA PRO A 237 9.66 -3.28 -2.11
C PRO A 237 10.73 -4.26 -2.63
N LYS A 238 10.32 -5.34 -3.29
CA LYS A 238 11.14 -6.42 -3.86
C LYS A 238 11.72 -7.46 -2.89
N HIS A 239 11.46 -7.35 -1.58
CA HIS A 239 11.97 -8.29 -0.59
C HIS A 239 10.90 -8.60 0.45
N PHE A 240 10.93 -9.82 0.95
CA PHE A 240 10.18 -10.20 2.14
C PHE A 240 11.10 -10.95 3.10
N ASN A 241 10.75 -10.94 4.38
CA ASN A 241 11.42 -11.72 5.41
C ASN A 241 10.36 -12.35 6.32
N LEU A 242 10.38 -13.66 6.43
CA LEU A 242 9.56 -14.43 7.36
C LEU A 242 10.49 -14.94 8.48
N TYR A 243 10.35 -14.44 9.69
CA TYR A 243 11.26 -14.71 10.79
C TYR A 243 10.53 -14.88 12.12
N LEU A 244 11.19 -15.51 13.09
CA LEU A 244 10.76 -15.57 14.48
C LEU A 244 11.05 -14.22 15.14
N ASP A 245 10.01 -13.53 15.59
CA ASP A 245 10.12 -12.23 16.27
C ASP A 245 10.56 -12.43 17.71
N GLU A 246 11.74 -11.91 18.06
CA GLU A 246 12.35 -12.08 19.39
C GLU A 246 11.45 -11.58 20.52
N GLN A 247 10.71 -10.49 20.31
CA GLN A 247 9.83 -9.92 21.32
C GLN A 247 8.60 -10.79 21.54
N LYS A 248 8.04 -11.37 20.46
CA LYS A 248 6.93 -12.33 20.54
C LYS A 248 7.38 -13.62 21.22
N VAL A 249 8.59 -14.11 20.88
CA VAL A 249 9.17 -15.29 21.54
C VAL A 249 9.36 -15.03 23.02
N PHE A 250 9.99 -13.91 23.40
CA PHE A 250 10.20 -13.56 24.80
C PHE A 250 8.90 -13.49 25.59
N SER A 251 7.92 -12.73 25.12
CA SER A 251 6.64 -12.56 25.81
C SER A 251 5.83 -13.87 25.86
N GLY A 252 5.88 -14.66 24.79
CA GLY A 252 5.19 -15.96 24.76
C GLY A 252 5.80 -16.95 25.76
N VAL A 253 7.12 -17.06 25.79
CA VAL A 253 7.84 -17.92 26.76
C VAL A 253 7.59 -17.44 28.18
N GLN A 254 7.72 -16.15 28.44
CA GLN A 254 7.48 -15.58 29.78
C GLN A 254 6.06 -15.87 30.27
N SER A 255 5.06 -15.66 29.42
CA SER A 255 3.66 -15.95 29.77
C SER A 255 3.41 -17.43 30.06
N MET A 256 4.02 -18.32 29.26
CA MET A 256 3.88 -19.78 29.45
C MET A 256 4.57 -20.26 30.71
N MET A 257 5.75 -19.73 31.04
CA MET A 257 6.58 -20.17 32.17
C MET A 257 6.18 -19.51 33.50
N GLN A 258 5.27 -18.54 33.50
CA GLN A 258 4.81 -17.80 34.68
C GLN A 258 4.30 -18.71 35.82
N ALA A 259 3.76 -19.88 35.48
CA ALA A 259 3.29 -20.85 36.47
C ALA A 259 4.44 -21.44 37.35
N GLY A 260 5.69 -21.37 36.86
CA GLY A 260 6.88 -21.79 37.56
C GLY A 260 7.59 -20.68 38.35
N ASP A 261 7.04 -19.46 38.32
CA ASP A 261 7.63 -18.33 39.04
C ASP A 261 7.51 -18.49 40.55
N VAL A 262 8.64 -18.29 41.24
CA VAL A 262 8.68 -18.25 42.68
C VAL A 262 8.77 -16.78 43.11
N PRO A 263 7.73 -16.22 43.74
CA PRO A 263 7.74 -14.82 44.15
C PRO A 263 8.77 -14.59 45.26
N ALA A 264 9.22 -13.35 45.41
CA ALA A 264 10.07 -12.96 46.52
C ALA A 264 9.33 -13.18 47.86
N GLY A 265 10.04 -13.75 48.84
CA GLY A 265 9.52 -14.00 50.18
C GLY A 265 9.27 -12.73 50.97
N GLU A 266 8.63 -12.89 52.14
CA GLU A 266 8.45 -11.79 53.07
C GLU A 266 9.83 -11.37 53.64
N PRO A 267 10.12 -10.07 53.71
CA PRO A 267 11.36 -9.60 54.28
C PRO A 267 11.32 -9.76 55.81
N PHE A 268 12.49 -10.12 56.36
CA PHE A 268 12.72 -10.30 57.77
C PHE A 268 14.01 -9.64 58.24
N LEU A 269 14.14 -9.47 59.55
CA LEU A 269 15.35 -8.95 60.15
C LEU A 269 16.32 -10.10 60.41
N GLU A 270 17.52 -10.02 59.89
CA GLU A 270 18.59 -11.01 60.06
C GLU A 270 19.80 -10.40 60.78
N ALA A 271 20.28 -11.09 61.82
CA ALA A 271 21.47 -10.66 62.52
C ALA A 271 22.76 -11.15 61.82
N GLN A 272 23.64 -10.23 61.48
CA GLN A 272 24.95 -10.50 60.90
C GLN A 272 26.02 -9.97 61.86
N GLY A 273 26.43 -10.82 62.82
CA GLY A 273 27.30 -10.38 63.90
C GLY A 273 26.58 -9.39 64.81
N GLU A 274 27.14 -8.19 65.00
CA GLU A 274 26.54 -7.10 65.78
C GLU A 274 25.51 -6.27 65.08
N TYR A 275 25.37 -6.43 63.73
CA TYR A 275 24.42 -5.64 62.89
C TYR A 275 23.20 -6.46 62.57
N VAL A 276 22.11 -5.75 62.34
CA VAL A 276 20.84 -6.31 61.85
C VAL A 276 20.58 -5.78 60.47
N ILE A 277 20.37 -6.67 59.52
CA ILE A 277 20.01 -6.33 58.15
C ILE A 277 18.61 -6.78 57.82
N VAL A 278 17.98 -6.13 56.84
CA VAL A 278 16.72 -6.63 56.25
C VAL A 278 17.10 -7.60 55.14
N ASN A 279 16.72 -8.84 55.28
CA ASN A 279 16.91 -9.87 54.29
C ASN A 279 15.57 -10.46 53.85
N TRP A 280 15.54 -11.14 52.72
CA TRP A 280 14.39 -11.84 52.18
C TRP A 280 14.81 -12.96 51.24
N ASP A 281 13.98 -13.92 51.04
CA ASP A 281 14.13 -14.88 49.94
C ASP A 281 13.89 -14.17 48.62
N LYS A 282 14.89 -14.19 47.75
CA LYS A 282 14.85 -13.41 46.51
C LYS A 282 13.86 -13.95 45.49
N GLY A 283 13.36 -15.17 45.66
CA GLY A 283 12.52 -15.82 44.69
C GLY A 283 13.19 -15.93 43.31
N SER A 284 12.49 -16.41 42.33
CA SER A 284 13.01 -16.59 40.96
C SER A 284 11.91 -16.58 39.97
N ILE A 285 12.00 -15.75 38.93
CA ILE A 285 11.03 -15.66 37.88
C ILE A 285 11.65 -15.92 36.49
N CYS A 286 10.92 -16.50 35.59
CA CYS A 286 11.31 -16.52 34.19
C CYS A 286 11.03 -15.14 33.56
N CYS A 287 11.84 -14.56 32.70
CA CYS A 287 13.07 -15.06 32.15
C CYS A 287 14.05 -13.91 31.95
N GLN A 288 15.31 -14.22 31.74
CA GLN A 288 16.28 -13.21 31.28
C GLN A 288 16.05 -12.89 29.78
N PRO A 289 16.45 -11.69 29.29
CA PRO A 289 16.22 -11.29 27.89
C PRO A 289 16.82 -12.23 26.84
N GLU A 290 17.90 -12.95 27.19
CA GLU A 290 18.62 -13.89 26.32
C GLU A 290 17.80 -15.13 25.97
N VAL A 291 16.71 -15.38 26.68
CA VAL A 291 15.82 -16.54 26.46
C VAL A 291 15.29 -16.61 25.04
N SER A 292 14.92 -15.44 24.43
CA SER A 292 14.43 -15.42 23.06
C SER A 292 15.45 -15.98 22.07
N SER A 293 16.70 -15.56 22.18
CA SER A 293 17.78 -16.04 21.29
C SER A 293 18.09 -17.51 21.50
N LEU A 294 18.02 -18.01 22.75
CA LEU A 294 18.20 -19.42 23.08
C LEU A 294 17.10 -20.29 22.42
N VAL A 295 15.84 -19.88 22.57
CA VAL A 295 14.70 -20.62 22.03
C VAL A 295 14.71 -20.57 20.49
N ILE A 296 14.97 -19.40 19.88
CA ILE A 296 15.09 -19.27 18.42
C ILE A 296 16.22 -20.17 17.91
N LYS A 297 17.38 -20.15 18.54
CA LYS A 297 18.50 -21.00 18.16
C LYS A 297 18.13 -22.48 18.19
N ALA A 298 17.47 -22.94 19.24
CA ALA A 298 17.04 -24.33 19.36
C ALA A 298 16.00 -24.71 18.31
N LEU A 299 15.04 -23.83 18.03
CA LEU A 299 14.03 -24.04 16.98
C LEU A 299 14.66 -24.08 15.57
N THR A 300 15.72 -23.32 15.33
CA THR A 300 16.37 -23.24 14.02
C THR A 300 17.49 -24.25 13.79
N THR A 301 17.98 -24.91 14.84
CA THR A 301 19.02 -25.97 14.73
C THR A 301 18.44 -27.22 14.08
N GLU A 302 19.14 -27.84 13.14
CA GLU A 302 18.75 -29.09 12.47
C GLU A 302 18.87 -30.32 13.40
N SER A 303 17.98 -30.44 14.38
CA SER A 303 17.88 -31.63 15.23
C SER A 303 16.41 -32.04 15.34
N ASP A 304 16.13 -33.32 15.15
CA ASP A 304 14.80 -33.91 15.31
C ASP A 304 14.56 -34.47 16.73
N GLU A 305 15.56 -34.38 17.62
CA GLU A 305 15.40 -34.85 18.99
C GLU A 305 14.62 -33.83 19.82
N VAL A 306 13.79 -34.34 20.76
CA VAL A 306 13.12 -33.49 21.76
C VAL A 306 14.18 -32.83 22.62
N ALA A 307 14.42 -31.56 22.41
CA ALA A 307 15.40 -30.82 23.19
C ALA A 307 14.76 -30.24 24.45
N LEU A 308 15.33 -30.56 25.61
CA LEU A 308 15.03 -29.84 26.86
C LEU A 308 15.94 -28.63 26.95
N ILE A 309 15.37 -27.45 27.09
CA ILE A 309 16.13 -26.22 27.29
C ILE A 309 15.87 -25.67 28.67
N GLU A 310 16.94 -25.56 29.43
CA GLU A 310 16.92 -24.85 30.69
C GLU A 310 17.01 -23.34 30.46
N LEU A 311 15.98 -22.63 30.92
CA LEU A 311 15.86 -21.19 30.75
C LEU A 311 16.50 -20.45 31.91
N PRO A 312 17.34 -19.43 31.65
CA PRO A 312 17.91 -18.61 32.69
C PRO A 312 16.82 -17.78 33.39
N SER A 313 16.69 -18.00 34.70
CA SER A 313 15.79 -17.23 35.52
C SER A 313 16.47 -15.97 36.06
N GLN A 314 15.67 -15.04 36.58
CA GLN A 314 16.11 -13.82 37.24
C GLN A 314 15.44 -13.68 38.59
N PRO A 315 16.07 -12.96 39.56
CA PRO A 315 15.44 -12.69 40.84
C PRO A 315 14.08 -12.04 40.70
N ALA A 316 13.11 -12.49 41.47
CA ALA A 316 11.79 -11.86 41.50
C ALA A 316 11.89 -10.41 42.02
N PRO A 317 10.97 -9.51 41.61
CA PRO A 317 10.95 -8.14 42.08
C PRO A 317 10.92 -8.10 43.62
N ALA A 318 11.85 -7.32 44.22
CA ALA A 318 11.94 -7.19 45.65
C ALA A 318 10.66 -6.56 46.24
N PRO A 319 10.21 -6.98 47.44
CA PRO A 319 9.04 -6.39 48.08
C PRO A 319 9.40 -5.05 48.76
N GLU A 320 9.78 -4.06 47.94
CA GLU A 320 10.38 -2.79 48.39
C GLU A 320 9.58 -2.07 49.48
N ARG A 321 8.23 -2.07 49.36
CA ARG A 321 7.37 -1.42 50.35
C ARG A 321 7.54 -2.02 51.74
N ARG A 322 7.63 -3.36 51.81
CA ARG A 322 7.78 -4.10 53.06
C ARG A 322 9.21 -4.00 53.59
N ILE A 323 10.21 -4.03 52.71
CA ILE A 323 11.62 -3.80 53.06
C ILE A 323 11.76 -2.40 53.68
N ARG A 324 11.15 -1.39 53.09
CA ARG A 324 11.17 -0.02 53.61
C ARG A 324 10.52 0.05 55.00
N ALA A 325 9.36 -0.57 55.15
CA ALA A 325 8.66 -0.60 56.44
C ALA A 325 9.53 -1.23 57.57
N LEU A 326 10.30 -2.31 57.30
CA LEU A 326 11.22 -2.89 58.26
C LEU A 326 12.41 -2.00 58.54
N LYS A 327 12.96 -1.33 57.54
CA LYS A 327 14.06 -0.37 57.71
C LYS A 327 13.64 0.84 58.56
N ASP A 328 12.42 1.29 58.39
CA ASP A 328 11.85 2.44 59.13
C ASP A 328 11.66 2.12 60.65
N LEU A 329 11.72 0.84 61.07
CA LEU A 329 11.74 0.48 62.46
C LEU A 329 13.04 0.89 63.17
N GLY A 330 14.09 1.21 62.42
CA GLY A 330 15.38 1.68 62.95
C GLY A 330 16.17 0.60 63.74
N ILE A 331 15.83 -0.67 63.56
CA ILE A 331 16.55 -1.78 64.24
C ILE A 331 17.84 -2.07 63.47
N SER A 332 18.97 -1.65 63.98
CA SER A 332 20.28 -1.75 63.33
C SER A 332 21.29 -2.61 64.07
N GLU A 333 21.03 -2.91 65.33
CA GLU A 333 22.00 -3.61 66.18
C GLU A 333 21.36 -4.77 66.92
N LEU A 334 22.15 -5.85 67.10
CA LEU A 334 21.82 -7.02 67.94
C LEU A 334 22.27 -6.79 69.32
N VAL A 335 21.36 -6.52 70.25
CA VAL A 335 21.71 -6.19 71.65
C VAL A 335 22.20 -7.42 72.44
N SER A 336 21.62 -8.60 72.22
CA SER A 336 22.04 -9.85 72.83
C SER A 336 21.48 -11.06 72.10
N THR A 337 22.18 -12.18 72.18
CA THR A 337 21.72 -13.53 71.81
C THR A 337 21.56 -14.41 72.99
N PHE A 338 20.52 -15.17 73.03
CA PHE A 338 20.29 -16.12 74.09
C PHE A 338 20.04 -17.52 73.57
N THR A 339 20.81 -18.51 73.94
CA THR A 339 20.65 -19.89 73.52
C THR A 339 20.22 -20.76 74.66
N THR A 340 19.06 -21.37 74.58
CA THR A 340 18.62 -22.39 75.54
C THR A 340 18.96 -23.80 75.07
N ARG A 341 19.57 -24.57 75.92
CA ARG A 341 19.77 -26.00 75.63
C ARG A 341 18.66 -26.79 76.32
N HIS A 342 17.98 -27.63 75.62
CA HIS A 342 16.91 -28.50 76.11
C HIS A 342 17.14 -29.94 75.65
N SER A 343 16.71 -30.91 76.45
CA SER A 343 16.79 -32.33 76.08
C SER A 343 15.63 -32.65 75.08
N CYS A 344 15.97 -33.42 74.09
CA CYS A 344 15.00 -33.86 73.09
C CYS A 344 13.81 -34.60 73.70
N CYS A 345 12.67 -34.51 73.02
CA CYS A 345 11.54 -35.44 73.07
C CYS A 345 10.57 -35.37 74.30
N GLN A 346 10.70 -34.42 75.17
CA GLN A 346 9.67 -34.13 76.17
C GLN A 346 8.55 -33.26 75.55
N GLY A 347 7.29 -33.52 75.88
CA GLY A 347 6.14 -32.81 75.31
C GLY A 347 6.22 -31.28 75.44
N ARG A 348 6.87 -30.77 76.52
CA ARG A 348 7.08 -29.35 76.69
C ARG A 348 8.11 -28.79 75.68
N VAL A 349 9.12 -29.57 75.31
CA VAL A 349 10.14 -29.21 74.33
C VAL A 349 9.60 -29.22 72.92
N GLN A 350 8.77 -30.18 72.61
CA GLN A 350 8.04 -30.22 71.31
C GLN A 350 7.13 -29.00 71.10
N ASN A 351 6.51 -28.51 72.20
CA ASN A 351 5.72 -27.29 72.14
C ASN A 351 6.55 -26.03 71.92
N ILE A 352 7.73 -25.94 72.52
CA ILE A 352 8.70 -24.86 72.39
C ILE A 352 9.25 -24.87 70.93
N GLN A 353 9.56 -26.06 70.39
CA GLN A 353 10.02 -26.22 69.03
C GLN A 353 8.96 -25.80 68.00
N ARG A 354 7.72 -26.23 68.20
CA ARG A 354 6.61 -25.78 67.37
C ARG A 354 6.40 -24.26 67.38
N PHE A 355 6.69 -23.62 68.52
CA PHE A 355 6.59 -22.16 68.64
C PHE A 355 7.77 -21.43 68.00
N ALA A 356 8.94 -22.07 67.92
CA ALA A 356 10.13 -21.50 67.30
C ALA A 356 10.16 -21.68 65.76
N ASP A 357 9.43 -22.68 65.25
CA ASP A 357 9.33 -23.01 63.82
C ASP A 357 8.17 -22.27 63.11
N HIS A 358 7.39 -21.43 63.83
CA HIS A 358 6.36 -20.54 63.34
C HIS A 358 6.78 -19.08 63.42
#